data_0a8b55afaa81c66484039fe46e81f10c
#
_entry.id   0a8b55afaa81c66484039fe46e81f10c
#
_cell.length_a   1.000
_cell.length_b   1.000
_cell.length_c   1.000
_cell.angle_alpha   90.00
_cell.angle_beta   90.00
_cell.angle_gamma   90.00
#
_symmetry.space_group_name_H-M   'P 1'
#
loop_
_entity.id
_entity.type
_entity.pdbx_description
1 polymer ?
#
loop_
_entity_poly.entity_id
_entity_poly.type
_entity_poly.pdbx_seq_one_letter_code
_entity_poly.pdbx_strand_id
1 'polypeptide(L)'
;MASPDQVHDVVIVGAGIAGLRCAQQLHEKGVHDVVVVEARDRTGGRIMPSTDFIPGMTVEIGAEFVHGANTTLTRLAEEQHWSLREVFCWAQGDGGPTEPTPDGGIGYYYLGDQKRMLAYDDPDPEFCRFNDMVEELSEMENVDSIPRDASMADYFKQCELSESMMKLADAGYANTAGSSLDDISLRITCRYEKQWIELEDDGDYRMLPTLNRIIEHFQRGVDVRLTWPVATIDYTNPDQILLTSKTGERLACRRVVVTVPTSVFLDINYLPCLPQAKCDAAKSYGMRRAAKVLLHMRESFWPKNTHGVICSDCFLPEFWVNETHGVGHLMDHGDEHPAAQAAKRAQDNASEGADETQYLVTGFAGAECAERLKELPEDEIISRFVAQLDSIYGTEDNPTPASRSLVRGMYFDWGDVEYIRGGYGYPRVGQSDTAAEDLARNIDRRVFFAGEATSFEQPGMTVHSAMDTGTRAAGEVTASLVDN
;
A
#
# COMPACT_ATOMS: atom_id res chain seq x y z
N MET A 1 -14.55 32.00 -9.05
CA MET A 1 -13.67 32.45 -7.95
C MET A 1 -14.58 32.65 -6.75
N ALA A 2 -14.37 31.91 -5.66
CA ALA A 2 -15.11 32.15 -4.43
C ALA A 2 -14.79 33.53 -3.89
N SER A 3 -15.76 34.17 -3.22
CA SER A 3 -15.53 35.46 -2.53
C SER A 3 -14.44 35.26 -1.47
N PRO A 4 -13.49 36.20 -1.32
CA PRO A 4 -12.44 36.11 -0.30
C PRO A 4 -12.95 36.05 1.14
N ASP A 5 -14.25 36.23 1.35
CA ASP A 5 -14.92 36.27 2.67
C ASP A 5 -15.71 34.99 3.02
N GLN A 6 -15.70 33.96 2.17
CA GLN A 6 -16.41 32.72 2.47
C GLN A 6 -15.59 31.85 3.44
N VAL A 7 -16.17 31.54 4.60
CA VAL A 7 -15.62 30.60 5.59
C VAL A 7 -16.34 29.26 5.42
N HIS A 8 -15.62 28.25 4.95
CA HIS A 8 -16.14 26.88 4.79
C HIS A 8 -16.32 26.20 6.15
N ASP A 9 -17.23 25.25 6.26
CA ASP A 9 -17.33 24.44 7.47
C ASP A 9 -16.07 23.59 7.65
N VAL A 10 -15.62 22.91 6.59
CA VAL A 10 -14.45 22.04 6.63
C VAL A 10 -13.59 22.20 5.38
N VAL A 11 -12.28 22.28 5.55
CA VAL A 11 -11.31 22.08 4.48
C VAL A 11 -10.50 20.83 4.78
N ILE A 12 -10.36 19.94 3.79
CA ILE A 12 -9.56 18.71 3.86
C ILE A 12 -8.32 18.89 3.00
N VAL A 13 -7.15 18.62 3.55
CA VAL A 13 -5.85 18.74 2.87
C VAL A 13 -5.40 17.36 2.42
N GLY A 14 -5.47 17.09 1.12
CA GLY A 14 -5.15 15.84 0.45
C GLY A 14 -6.38 15.11 -0.09
N ALA A 15 -6.37 14.80 -1.40
CA ALA A 15 -7.40 14.02 -2.09
C ALA A 15 -6.98 12.56 -2.32
N GLY A 16 -6.25 11.97 -1.37
CA GLY A 16 -6.06 10.54 -1.25
C GLY A 16 -7.29 9.87 -0.65
N ILE A 17 -7.25 8.55 -0.48
CA ILE A 17 -8.39 7.77 0.02
C ILE A 17 -8.90 8.25 1.39
N ALA A 18 -7.99 8.60 2.32
CA ALA A 18 -8.35 9.11 3.64
C ALA A 18 -9.16 10.43 3.56
N GLY A 19 -8.69 11.39 2.74
CA GLY A 19 -9.36 12.68 2.58
C GLY A 19 -10.70 12.57 1.85
N LEU A 20 -10.78 11.79 0.78
CA LEU A 20 -12.01 11.58 0.02
C LEU A 20 -13.07 10.83 0.84
N ARG A 21 -12.66 9.79 1.60
CA ARG A 21 -13.55 9.08 2.52
C ARG A 21 -14.03 10.00 3.63
N CYS A 22 -13.17 10.86 4.18
CA CYS A 22 -13.56 11.86 5.17
C CYS A 22 -14.62 12.82 4.61
N ALA A 23 -14.42 13.35 3.40
CA ALA A 23 -15.37 14.26 2.76
C ALA A 23 -16.75 13.60 2.54
N GLN A 24 -16.73 12.36 2.02
CA GLN A 24 -17.98 11.61 1.81
C GLN A 24 -18.71 11.35 3.13
N GLN A 25 -18.00 10.92 4.18
CA GLN A 25 -18.60 10.70 5.50
C GLN A 25 -19.17 11.97 6.14
N LEU A 26 -18.53 13.12 5.93
CA LEU A 26 -19.05 14.42 6.37
C LEU A 26 -20.37 14.73 5.65
N HIS A 27 -20.45 14.52 4.33
CA HIS A 27 -21.69 14.70 3.57
C HIS A 27 -22.81 13.77 4.07
N GLU A 28 -22.51 12.50 4.32
CA GLU A 28 -23.50 11.55 4.88
C GLU A 28 -24.01 11.96 6.26
N LYS A 29 -23.19 12.68 7.03
CA LYS A 29 -23.55 13.23 8.35
C LYS A 29 -24.18 14.63 8.28
N GLY A 30 -24.46 15.15 7.06
CA GLY A 30 -25.12 16.43 6.85
C GLY A 30 -24.21 17.66 6.85
N VAL A 31 -22.90 17.49 6.84
CA VAL A 31 -21.93 18.59 6.67
C VAL A 31 -21.60 18.69 5.18
N HIS A 32 -22.17 19.70 4.49
CA HIS A 32 -22.09 19.81 3.03
C HIS A 32 -21.13 20.89 2.52
N ASP A 33 -20.77 21.89 3.33
CA ASP A 33 -19.78 22.91 2.96
C ASP A 33 -18.35 22.39 3.25
N VAL A 34 -17.94 21.41 2.45
CA VAL A 34 -16.65 20.72 2.54
C VAL A 34 -15.87 20.92 1.26
N VAL A 35 -14.63 21.40 1.37
CA VAL A 35 -13.70 21.56 0.25
C VAL A 35 -12.48 20.68 0.48
N VAL A 36 -12.09 19.89 -0.52
CA VAL A 36 -10.84 19.13 -0.53
C VAL A 36 -9.82 19.87 -1.39
N VAL A 37 -8.61 20.10 -0.86
CA VAL A 37 -7.50 20.68 -1.61
C VAL A 37 -6.44 19.61 -1.84
N GLU A 38 -5.95 19.51 -3.07
CA GLU A 38 -4.94 18.52 -3.48
C GLU A 38 -3.76 19.23 -4.13
N ALA A 39 -2.56 18.87 -3.71
CA ALA A 39 -1.33 19.48 -4.21
C ALA A 39 -1.03 19.14 -5.68
N ARG A 40 -1.40 17.93 -6.10
CA ARG A 40 -1.21 17.42 -7.46
C ARG A 40 -2.36 17.80 -8.39
N ASP A 41 -2.19 17.48 -9.65
CA ASP A 41 -3.16 17.65 -10.74
C ASP A 41 -4.21 16.52 -10.83
N ARG A 42 -4.16 15.56 -9.88
CA ARG A 42 -5.07 14.39 -9.81
C ARG A 42 -5.40 13.99 -8.37
N THR A 43 -6.53 13.35 -8.20
CA THR A 43 -6.93 12.66 -6.96
C THR A 43 -6.30 11.28 -6.83
N GLY A 44 -6.49 10.60 -5.69
CA GLY A 44 -6.11 9.22 -5.44
C GLY A 44 -4.80 9.05 -4.66
N GLY A 45 -3.94 10.08 -4.59
CA GLY A 45 -2.69 9.99 -3.85
C GLY A 45 -1.79 8.85 -4.36
N ARG A 46 -1.57 7.83 -3.52
CA ARG A 46 -0.76 6.62 -3.82
C ARG A 46 -1.54 5.53 -4.58
N ILE A 47 -2.83 5.67 -4.80
CA ILE A 47 -3.59 4.86 -5.74
C ILE A 47 -3.48 5.53 -7.12
N MET A 48 -2.87 4.85 -8.08
CA MET A 48 -2.59 5.39 -9.41
C MET A 48 -2.58 4.28 -10.45
N PRO A 49 -3.63 4.16 -11.27
CA PRO A 49 -3.64 3.24 -12.41
C PRO A 49 -2.98 3.86 -13.64
N SER A 50 -2.59 3.00 -14.57
CA SER A 50 -2.26 3.34 -15.96
C SER A 50 -3.09 2.49 -16.91
N THR A 51 -3.74 3.12 -17.87
CA THR A 51 -4.50 2.47 -18.96
C THR A 51 -3.73 2.45 -20.28
N ASP A 52 -2.58 3.13 -20.32
CA ASP A 52 -1.81 3.34 -21.55
C ASP A 52 -0.58 2.43 -21.63
N PHE A 53 -0.24 1.73 -20.54
CA PHE A 53 0.95 0.88 -20.50
C PHE A 53 0.72 -0.44 -21.21
N ILE A 54 -0.40 -1.13 -21.00
CA ILE A 54 -0.76 -2.36 -21.72
C ILE A 54 -2.15 -2.17 -22.35
N PRO A 55 -2.30 -2.35 -23.66
CA PRO A 55 -3.61 -2.25 -24.31
C PRO A 55 -4.60 -3.27 -23.71
N GLY A 56 -5.79 -2.80 -23.32
CA GLY A 56 -6.84 -3.65 -22.76
C GLY A 56 -6.64 -4.08 -21.29
N MET A 57 -5.55 -3.67 -20.64
CA MET A 57 -5.27 -3.98 -19.24
C MET A 57 -4.99 -2.69 -18.45
N THR A 58 -5.67 -2.52 -17.32
CA THR A 58 -5.32 -1.48 -16.35
C THR A 58 -4.19 -1.98 -15.46
N VAL A 59 -3.13 -1.21 -15.35
CA VAL A 59 -1.93 -1.54 -14.57
C VAL A 59 -1.84 -0.63 -13.36
N GLU A 60 -1.66 -1.20 -12.18
CA GLU A 60 -1.52 -0.44 -10.94
C GLU A 60 -0.06 0.01 -10.73
N ILE A 61 0.19 1.31 -10.92
CA ILE A 61 1.51 1.93 -10.64
C ILE A 61 1.70 2.13 -9.14
N GLY A 62 0.60 2.40 -8.41
CA GLY A 62 0.57 2.56 -6.96
C GLY A 62 0.18 1.29 -6.23
N ALA A 63 -0.64 1.47 -5.19
CA ALA A 63 -1.25 0.37 -4.44
C ALA A 63 -2.02 -0.56 -5.39
N GLU A 64 -1.88 -1.86 -5.19
CA GLU A 64 -2.42 -2.89 -6.08
C GLU A 64 -3.26 -3.90 -5.33
N PHE A 65 -2.83 -4.28 -4.12
CA PHE A 65 -3.48 -5.31 -3.34
C PHE A 65 -4.46 -4.74 -2.32
N VAL A 66 -5.52 -5.50 -2.07
CA VAL A 66 -6.39 -5.39 -0.92
C VAL A 66 -6.01 -6.53 0.01
N HIS A 67 -5.41 -6.18 1.14
CA HIS A 67 -5.00 -7.13 2.16
C HIS A 67 -6.17 -7.41 3.09
N GLY A 68 -6.48 -8.69 3.30
CA GLY A 68 -7.52 -9.16 4.20
C GLY A 68 -8.91 -9.30 3.58
N ALA A 69 -9.60 -10.38 3.97
CA ALA A 69 -10.92 -10.76 3.49
C ALA A 69 -12.06 -9.98 4.15
N ASN A 70 -11.88 -9.51 5.40
CA ASN A 70 -12.92 -8.95 6.25
C ASN A 70 -12.75 -7.45 6.55
N THR A 71 -12.00 -6.72 5.73
CA THR A 71 -11.74 -5.29 5.91
C THR A 71 -12.95 -4.43 5.58
N THR A 72 -12.89 -3.16 5.95
CA THR A 72 -13.88 -2.17 5.53
C THR A 72 -13.89 -1.97 4.02
N LEU A 73 -12.76 -2.21 3.35
CA LEU A 73 -12.66 -2.11 1.89
C LEU A 73 -13.31 -3.30 1.19
N THR A 74 -13.12 -4.52 1.68
CA THR A 74 -13.77 -5.72 1.12
C THR A 74 -15.28 -5.67 1.32
N ARG A 75 -15.77 -5.23 2.49
CA ARG A 75 -17.20 -4.98 2.72
C ARG A 75 -17.77 -3.90 1.79
N LEU A 76 -17.03 -2.80 1.57
CA LEU A 76 -17.44 -1.79 0.60
C LEU A 76 -17.51 -2.36 -0.82
N ALA A 77 -16.54 -3.19 -1.22
CA ALA A 77 -16.55 -3.83 -2.53
C ALA A 77 -17.79 -4.72 -2.70
N GLU A 78 -18.16 -5.48 -1.66
CA GLU A 78 -19.40 -6.28 -1.64
C GLU A 78 -20.65 -5.38 -1.77
N GLU A 79 -20.80 -4.35 -0.95
CA GLU A 79 -21.92 -3.40 -0.99
C GLU A 79 -22.07 -2.71 -2.35
N GLN A 80 -20.96 -2.40 -3.01
CA GLN A 80 -20.94 -1.74 -4.31
C GLN A 80 -20.94 -2.73 -5.48
N HIS A 81 -20.97 -4.04 -5.22
CA HIS A 81 -20.90 -5.11 -6.22
C HIS A 81 -19.63 -5.01 -7.08
N TRP A 82 -18.49 -4.72 -6.46
CA TRP A 82 -17.19 -4.72 -7.12
C TRP A 82 -16.57 -6.10 -7.02
N SER A 83 -16.02 -6.58 -8.12
CA SER A 83 -15.34 -7.87 -8.13
C SER A 83 -13.95 -7.73 -7.50
N LEU A 84 -13.67 -8.60 -6.54
CA LEU A 84 -12.35 -8.87 -6.00
C LEU A 84 -11.88 -10.23 -6.49
N ARG A 85 -10.62 -10.33 -6.87
CA ARG A 85 -9.97 -11.59 -7.21
C ARG A 85 -8.95 -11.90 -6.14
N GLU A 86 -9.14 -13.04 -5.47
CA GLU A 86 -8.13 -13.58 -4.58
C GLU A 86 -6.92 -14.01 -5.41
N VAL A 87 -5.77 -13.45 -5.12
CA VAL A 87 -4.54 -13.73 -5.85
C VAL A 87 -3.57 -14.56 -5.05
N PHE A 88 -3.63 -14.45 -3.72
CA PHE A 88 -2.82 -15.21 -2.81
C PHE A 88 -3.51 -15.35 -1.46
N CYS A 89 -3.49 -16.54 -0.87
CA CYS A 89 -3.96 -16.78 0.49
C CYS A 89 -2.85 -17.50 1.27
N TRP A 90 -2.45 -16.93 2.41
CA TRP A 90 -1.59 -17.60 3.37
C TRP A 90 -2.44 -18.58 4.17
N ALA A 91 -2.05 -19.82 4.20
CA ALA A 91 -2.73 -20.78 5.07
C ALA A 91 -2.55 -20.38 6.53
N GLN A 92 -3.65 -20.12 7.21
CA GLN A 92 -3.66 -19.97 8.67
C GLN A 92 -4.13 -21.28 9.32
N GLY A 93 -3.43 -21.70 10.37
CA GLY A 93 -3.92 -22.57 11.42
C GLY A 93 -3.60 -24.07 11.28
N ASP A 94 -3.42 -24.67 12.41
CA ASP A 94 -3.42 -26.10 12.77
C ASP A 94 -2.50 -27.06 11.98
N GLY A 95 -1.43 -26.59 11.39
CA GLY A 95 -0.31 -27.46 11.02
C GLY A 95 -0.30 -27.98 9.60
N GLY A 96 -0.36 -27.12 8.64
CA GLY A 96 0.05 -27.46 7.31
C GLY A 96 -0.35 -26.43 6.26
N PRO A 97 0.44 -26.27 5.21
CA PRO A 97 0.04 -25.46 4.08
C PRO A 97 -1.29 -26.04 3.57
N THR A 98 -2.33 -25.20 3.52
CA THR A 98 -3.50 -25.55 2.72
C THR A 98 -2.99 -25.75 1.30
N GLU A 99 -3.38 -26.84 0.67
CA GLU A 99 -3.11 -26.98 -0.76
C GLU A 99 -3.63 -25.69 -1.44
N PRO A 100 -2.81 -25.06 -2.31
CA PRO A 100 -3.27 -23.89 -3.05
C PRO A 100 -4.63 -24.26 -3.63
N THR A 101 -5.60 -23.36 -3.49
CA THR A 101 -6.88 -23.57 -4.16
C THR A 101 -6.58 -23.89 -5.62
N PRO A 102 -7.26 -24.82 -6.28
CA PRO A 102 -6.87 -25.33 -7.61
C PRO A 102 -6.59 -24.26 -8.67
N ASP A 103 -7.07 -23.04 -8.43
CA ASP A 103 -6.88 -21.86 -9.28
C ASP A 103 -6.20 -20.69 -8.56
N GLY A 104 -5.77 -20.85 -7.29
CA GLY A 104 -5.08 -19.83 -6.49
C GLY A 104 -3.65 -19.58 -6.97
N GLY A 105 -3.14 -18.38 -6.66
CA GLY A 105 -1.77 -18.00 -6.98
C GLY A 105 -0.76 -18.69 -6.06
N ILE A 106 0.38 -19.10 -6.61
CA ILE A 106 1.48 -19.74 -5.89
C ILE A 106 2.61 -18.74 -5.72
N GLY A 107 3.01 -18.50 -4.48
CA GLY A 107 4.23 -17.75 -4.13
C GLY A 107 5.44 -18.68 -4.11
N TYR A 108 6.57 -18.15 -4.57
CA TYR A 108 7.85 -18.84 -4.56
C TYR A 108 8.92 -17.97 -3.89
N TYR A 109 9.99 -18.63 -3.45
CA TYR A 109 11.21 -17.99 -2.99
C TYR A 109 12.37 -18.43 -3.88
N TYR A 110 13.25 -17.50 -4.23
CA TYR A 110 14.43 -17.79 -5.05
C TYR A 110 15.71 -17.39 -4.33
N LEU A 111 16.58 -18.37 -4.10
CA LEU A 111 17.92 -18.17 -3.54
C LEU A 111 18.88 -17.91 -4.70
N GLY A 112 19.22 -16.64 -4.92
CA GLY A 112 20.02 -16.22 -6.07
C GLY A 112 21.46 -16.73 -6.03
N ASP A 113 22.07 -16.85 -4.84
CA ASP A 113 23.39 -17.43 -4.62
C ASP A 113 23.45 -18.92 -4.98
N GLN A 114 22.33 -19.65 -4.81
CA GLN A 114 22.22 -21.08 -5.09
C GLN A 114 21.52 -21.37 -6.43
N LYS A 115 20.92 -20.36 -7.06
CA LYS A 115 20.05 -20.48 -8.25
C LYS A 115 18.93 -21.52 -8.02
N ARG A 116 18.33 -21.51 -6.85
CA ARG A 116 17.34 -22.47 -6.42
C ARG A 116 16.00 -21.79 -6.14
N MET A 117 14.94 -22.33 -6.76
CA MET A 117 13.55 -21.98 -6.45
C MET A 117 13.07 -22.88 -5.32
N LEU A 118 12.38 -22.28 -4.33
CA LEU A 118 11.71 -22.94 -3.23
C LEU A 118 10.21 -22.67 -3.35
N ALA A 119 9.39 -23.71 -3.16
CA ALA A 119 7.98 -23.52 -2.88
C ALA A 119 7.80 -23.16 -1.38
N TYR A 120 6.64 -22.66 -1.00
CA TYR A 120 6.37 -22.29 0.41
C TYR A 120 6.49 -23.50 1.36
N ASP A 121 6.15 -24.70 0.90
CA ASP A 121 6.24 -25.97 1.62
C ASP A 121 7.54 -26.74 1.35
N ASP A 122 8.58 -26.09 0.81
CA ASP A 122 9.88 -26.75 0.57
C ASP A 122 10.46 -27.31 1.88
N PRO A 123 10.85 -28.59 1.91
CA PRO A 123 11.31 -29.24 3.13
C PRO A 123 12.76 -28.89 3.53
N ASP A 124 13.36 -27.87 2.93
CA ASP A 124 14.69 -27.40 3.32
C ASP A 124 14.69 -26.98 4.79
N PRO A 125 15.54 -27.58 5.66
CA PRO A 125 15.47 -27.35 7.10
C PRO A 125 15.74 -25.89 7.51
N GLU A 126 16.59 -25.15 6.77
CA GLU A 126 16.84 -23.73 7.07
C GLU A 126 15.66 -22.86 6.64
N PHE A 127 15.02 -23.19 5.54
CA PHE A 127 13.84 -22.50 5.06
C PHE A 127 12.63 -22.75 5.98
N CYS A 128 12.41 -24.01 6.41
CA CYS A 128 11.38 -24.32 7.41
C CYS A 128 11.62 -23.52 8.70
N ARG A 129 12.87 -23.52 9.21
CA ARG A 129 13.22 -22.74 10.39
C ARG A 129 12.98 -21.24 10.23
N PHE A 130 13.25 -20.69 9.06
CA PHE A 130 12.96 -19.28 8.75
C PHE A 130 11.44 -19.02 8.84
N ASN A 131 10.62 -19.86 8.23
CA ASN A 131 9.16 -19.74 8.29
C ASN A 131 8.65 -19.85 9.74
N ASP A 132 9.13 -20.86 10.52
CA ASP A 132 8.79 -20.99 11.93
C ASP A 132 9.08 -19.71 12.72
N MET A 133 10.23 -19.07 12.48
CA MET A 133 10.61 -17.82 13.15
C MET A 133 9.71 -16.63 12.76
N VAL A 134 9.23 -16.57 11.54
CA VAL A 134 8.28 -15.53 11.10
C VAL A 134 6.93 -15.74 11.79
N GLU A 135 6.44 -16.99 11.86
CA GLU A 135 5.21 -17.33 12.56
C GLU A 135 5.28 -17.03 14.07
N GLU A 136 6.42 -17.31 14.72
CA GLU A 136 6.66 -17.00 16.14
C GLU A 136 6.51 -15.51 16.49
N LEU A 137 6.64 -14.59 15.53
CA LEU A 137 6.48 -13.15 15.80
C LEU A 137 5.10 -12.80 16.34
N SER A 138 4.07 -13.46 15.84
CA SER A 138 2.69 -13.29 16.29
C SER A 138 2.43 -13.88 17.67
N GLU A 139 3.19 -14.92 18.05
CA GLU A 139 3.05 -15.64 19.32
C GLU A 139 3.89 -15.05 20.45
N MET A 140 4.80 -14.11 20.16
CA MET A 140 5.69 -13.52 21.16
C MET A 140 4.95 -12.99 22.38
N GLU A 141 5.21 -13.59 23.54
CA GLU A 141 4.71 -13.09 24.82
C GLU A 141 5.46 -11.82 25.26
N ASN A 142 4.80 -10.99 26.09
CA ASN A 142 5.42 -9.80 26.70
C ASN A 142 6.08 -8.85 25.70
N VAL A 143 5.45 -8.60 24.55
CA VAL A 143 5.92 -7.70 23.49
C VAL A 143 6.38 -6.35 24.04
N ASP A 144 5.74 -5.88 25.14
CA ASP A 144 6.09 -4.63 25.81
C ASP A 144 7.48 -4.65 26.50
N SER A 145 8.04 -5.83 26.73
CA SER A 145 9.39 -5.99 27.27
C SER A 145 10.50 -5.95 26.20
N ILE A 146 10.15 -6.08 24.91
CA ILE A 146 11.10 -5.96 23.81
C ILE A 146 11.64 -4.53 23.77
N PRO A 147 12.96 -4.31 23.75
CA PRO A 147 13.53 -2.97 23.64
C PRO A 147 13.02 -2.23 22.41
N ARG A 148 12.80 -0.92 22.54
CA ARG A 148 12.33 -0.11 21.39
C ARG A 148 13.35 0.00 20.26
N ASP A 149 14.62 -0.16 20.58
CA ASP A 149 15.74 -0.13 19.65
C ASP A 149 16.08 -1.52 19.08
N ALA A 150 15.34 -2.56 19.43
CA ALA A 150 15.49 -3.88 18.84
C ALA A 150 14.93 -3.91 17.42
N SER A 151 15.75 -4.38 16.48
CA SER A 151 15.39 -4.57 15.08
C SER A 151 14.98 -6.02 14.76
N MET A 152 14.36 -6.23 13.62
CA MET A 152 14.14 -7.57 13.06
C MET A 152 15.45 -8.28 12.78
N ALA A 153 16.49 -7.54 12.34
CA ALA A 153 17.82 -8.10 12.14
C ALA A 153 18.44 -8.63 13.44
N ASP A 154 18.25 -7.94 14.58
CA ASP A 154 18.73 -8.41 15.88
C ASP A 154 18.06 -9.72 16.28
N TYR A 155 16.75 -9.84 16.06
CA TYR A 155 16.00 -11.07 16.34
C TYR A 155 16.53 -12.25 15.54
N PHE A 156 16.62 -12.14 14.21
CA PHE A 156 17.09 -13.22 13.35
C PHE A 156 18.57 -13.59 13.63
N LYS A 157 19.43 -12.61 13.95
CA LYS A 157 20.81 -12.85 14.39
C LYS A 157 20.87 -13.62 15.73
N GLN A 158 20.03 -13.25 16.71
CA GLN A 158 19.96 -13.96 18.00
C GLN A 158 19.47 -15.40 17.84
N CYS A 159 18.58 -15.63 16.90
CA CYS A 159 18.11 -16.96 16.53
C CYS A 159 19.11 -17.74 15.64
N GLU A 160 20.29 -17.19 15.35
CA GLU A 160 21.33 -17.81 14.53
C GLU A 160 20.83 -18.20 13.12
N LEU A 161 19.99 -17.33 12.49
CA LEU A 161 19.56 -17.51 11.12
C LEU A 161 20.78 -17.43 10.18
N SER A 162 20.85 -18.33 9.18
CA SER A 162 21.97 -18.33 8.26
C SER A 162 22.02 -17.05 7.40
N GLU A 163 23.20 -16.73 6.86
CA GLU A 163 23.40 -15.56 6.00
C GLU A 163 22.47 -15.60 4.76
N SER A 164 22.26 -16.77 4.17
CA SER A 164 21.36 -16.96 3.03
C SER A 164 19.91 -16.65 3.41
N MET A 165 19.44 -17.13 4.56
CA MET A 165 18.10 -16.86 5.05
C MET A 165 17.93 -15.41 5.54
N MET A 166 18.98 -14.79 6.10
CA MET A 166 18.96 -13.35 6.42
C MET A 166 18.75 -12.49 5.16
N LYS A 167 19.39 -12.83 4.05
CA LYS A 167 19.18 -12.15 2.77
C LYS A 167 17.77 -12.38 2.22
N LEU A 168 17.23 -13.58 2.42
CA LEU A 168 15.85 -13.88 2.03
C LEU A 168 14.85 -13.10 2.88
N ALA A 169 15.06 -13.01 4.19
CA ALA A 169 14.25 -12.20 5.09
C ALA A 169 14.28 -10.70 4.71
N ASP A 170 15.46 -10.19 4.34
CA ASP A 170 15.58 -8.80 3.88
C ASP A 170 14.85 -8.57 2.55
N ALA A 171 14.95 -9.52 1.61
CA ALA A 171 14.27 -9.44 0.32
C ALA A 171 12.74 -9.55 0.44
N GLY A 172 12.25 -10.44 1.28
CA GLY A 172 10.81 -10.66 1.48
C GLY A 172 10.23 -9.72 2.52
N TYR A 173 10.63 -9.88 3.75
CA TYR A 173 9.97 -9.20 4.88
C TYR A 173 10.28 -7.69 4.88
N ALA A 174 11.55 -7.31 4.78
CA ALA A 174 11.94 -5.92 4.87
C ALA A 174 11.61 -5.13 3.60
N ASN A 175 11.87 -5.69 2.42
CA ASN A 175 11.56 -5.02 1.16
C ASN A 175 10.05 -4.80 1.00
N THR A 176 9.22 -5.81 1.31
CA THR A 176 7.75 -5.70 1.28
C THR A 176 7.25 -4.64 2.27
N ALA A 177 7.90 -4.46 3.43
CA ALA A 177 7.62 -3.36 4.33
C ALA A 177 8.20 -2.00 3.87
N GLY A 178 8.91 -1.95 2.73
CA GLY A 178 9.55 -0.73 2.21
C GLY A 178 10.74 -0.26 3.04
N SER A 179 11.46 -1.18 3.70
CA SER A 179 12.55 -0.87 4.63
C SER A 179 13.71 -1.87 4.53
N SER A 180 14.52 -1.98 5.57
CA SER A 180 15.57 -2.99 5.79
C SER A 180 15.37 -3.65 7.15
N LEU A 181 15.86 -4.88 7.33
CA LEU A 181 15.74 -5.59 8.61
C LEU A 181 16.34 -4.83 9.80
N ASP A 182 17.41 -4.05 9.57
CA ASP A 182 18.05 -3.25 10.62
C ASP A 182 17.21 -2.03 11.06
N ASP A 183 16.27 -1.56 10.22
CA ASP A 183 15.44 -0.37 10.51
C ASP A 183 13.99 -0.70 10.89
N ILE A 184 13.57 -1.96 10.75
CA ILE A 184 12.24 -2.41 11.17
C ILE A 184 12.24 -2.78 12.67
N SER A 185 11.32 -2.19 13.44
CA SER A 185 11.15 -2.45 14.87
C SER A 185 10.56 -3.84 15.12
N LEU A 186 11.31 -4.71 15.78
CA LEU A 186 10.81 -6.01 16.23
C LEU A 186 9.54 -5.86 17.08
N ARG A 187 9.57 -4.95 18.07
CA ARG A 187 8.47 -4.73 19.02
C ARG A 187 7.15 -4.36 18.33
N ILE A 188 7.18 -3.39 17.39
CA ILE A 188 5.95 -2.94 16.72
C ILE A 188 5.50 -3.98 15.70
N THR A 189 6.43 -4.66 15.04
CA THR A 189 6.13 -5.76 14.12
C THR A 189 5.37 -6.87 14.83
N CYS A 190 5.85 -7.36 15.99
CA CYS A 190 5.13 -8.38 16.75
C CYS A 190 3.71 -7.96 17.16
N ARG A 191 3.47 -6.66 17.42
CA ARG A 191 2.12 -6.15 17.68
C ARG A 191 1.25 -6.20 16.42
N TYR A 192 1.79 -5.84 15.27
CA TYR A 192 1.05 -5.89 14.01
C TYR A 192 0.70 -7.32 13.61
N GLU A 193 1.64 -8.26 13.73
CA GLU A 193 1.38 -9.68 13.47
C GLU A 193 0.25 -10.22 14.35
N LYS A 194 0.27 -9.90 15.66
CA LYS A 194 -0.84 -10.27 16.56
C LYS A 194 -2.18 -9.66 16.13
N GLN A 195 -2.20 -8.39 15.76
CA GLN A 195 -3.41 -7.73 15.32
C GLN A 195 -3.96 -8.35 14.03
N TRP A 196 -3.10 -8.73 13.07
CA TRP A 196 -3.53 -9.43 11.86
C TRP A 196 -4.24 -10.75 12.18
N ILE A 197 -3.67 -11.56 13.09
CA ILE A 197 -4.28 -12.83 13.52
C ILE A 197 -5.60 -12.60 14.29
N GLU A 198 -5.63 -11.62 15.22
CA GLU A 198 -6.84 -11.31 15.99
C GLU A 198 -8.00 -10.82 15.10
N LEU A 199 -7.71 -10.19 13.98
CA LEU A 199 -8.72 -9.76 13.01
C LEU A 199 -9.24 -10.91 12.13
N GLU A 200 -8.61 -12.10 12.18
CA GLU A 200 -8.91 -13.23 11.29
C GLU A 200 -8.98 -12.79 9.82
N ASP A 201 -8.05 -11.92 9.44
CA ASP A 201 -8.12 -11.17 8.18
C ASP A 201 -7.02 -11.64 7.24
N ASP A 202 -7.29 -12.72 6.52
CA ASP A 202 -6.34 -13.39 5.64
C ASP A 202 -6.64 -13.13 4.16
N GLY A 203 -5.60 -13.32 3.33
CA GLY A 203 -5.67 -13.27 1.88
C GLY A 203 -5.32 -11.91 1.26
N ASP A 204 -4.85 -12.00 0.02
CA ASP A 204 -4.54 -10.86 -0.83
C ASP A 204 -5.44 -10.86 -2.07
N TYR A 205 -6.03 -9.70 -2.36
CA TYR A 205 -7.00 -9.56 -3.44
C TYR A 205 -6.60 -8.44 -4.38
N ARG A 206 -7.03 -8.53 -5.65
CA ARG A 206 -7.04 -7.42 -6.60
C ARG A 206 -8.47 -6.97 -6.89
N MET A 207 -8.70 -5.67 -6.83
CA MET A 207 -9.98 -5.10 -7.26
C MET A 207 -10.03 -4.97 -8.78
N LEU A 208 -11.11 -5.48 -9.39
CA LEU A 208 -11.27 -5.47 -10.84
C LEU A 208 -12.19 -4.33 -11.32
N PRO A 209 -11.87 -3.68 -12.44
CA PRO A 209 -10.62 -3.77 -13.19
C PRO A 209 -9.46 -3.00 -12.57
N THR A 210 -9.69 -2.19 -11.52
CA THR A 210 -8.68 -1.33 -10.88
C THR A 210 -9.11 -0.90 -9.48
N LEU A 211 -8.14 -0.76 -8.60
CA LEU A 211 -8.32 -0.22 -7.25
C LEU A 211 -8.80 1.25 -7.28
N ASN A 212 -8.57 1.98 -8.37
CA ASN A 212 -9.03 3.37 -8.53
C ASN A 212 -10.57 3.53 -8.42
N ARG A 213 -11.35 2.45 -8.53
CA ARG A 213 -12.82 2.50 -8.34
C ARG A 213 -13.22 3.13 -7.01
N ILE A 214 -12.44 2.90 -5.95
CA ILE A 214 -12.70 3.50 -4.63
C ILE A 214 -12.50 5.01 -4.65
N ILE A 215 -11.53 5.51 -5.39
CA ILE A 215 -11.29 6.95 -5.56
C ILE A 215 -12.45 7.57 -6.34
N GLU A 216 -12.84 6.96 -7.46
CA GLU A 216 -13.99 7.39 -8.26
C GLU A 216 -15.29 7.38 -7.46
N HIS A 217 -15.46 6.41 -6.55
CA HIS A 217 -16.62 6.33 -5.68
C HIS A 217 -16.68 7.49 -4.68
N PHE A 218 -15.60 7.71 -3.93
CA PHE A 218 -15.60 8.69 -2.84
C PHE A 218 -15.47 10.15 -3.30
N GLN A 219 -14.97 10.41 -4.51
CA GLN A 219 -14.89 11.77 -5.03
C GLN A 219 -16.21 12.31 -5.61
N ARG A 220 -17.25 11.47 -5.79
CA ARG A 220 -18.53 11.89 -6.37
C ARG A 220 -19.21 12.95 -5.53
N GLY A 221 -19.45 14.12 -6.14
CA GLY A 221 -20.13 15.24 -5.47
C GLY A 221 -19.26 16.00 -4.48
N VAL A 222 -17.96 15.71 -4.40
CA VAL A 222 -17.00 16.42 -3.53
C VAL A 222 -16.37 17.58 -4.31
N ASP A 223 -16.33 18.79 -3.73
CA ASP A 223 -15.57 19.94 -4.26
C ASP A 223 -14.05 19.67 -4.05
N VAL A 224 -13.36 19.22 -5.11
CA VAL A 224 -11.92 18.96 -5.08
C VAL A 224 -11.20 20.04 -5.88
N ARG A 225 -10.27 20.75 -5.25
CA ARG A 225 -9.40 21.77 -5.88
C ARG A 225 -8.01 21.20 -6.05
N LEU A 226 -7.68 20.84 -7.28
CA LEU A 226 -6.38 20.30 -7.69
C LEU A 226 -5.33 21.41 -7.82
N THR A 227 -4.05 21.03 -7.87
CA THR A 227 -2.91 21.96 -7.98
C THR A 227 -2.90 23.06 -6.91
N TRP A 228 -3.35 22.70 -5.70
CA TRP A 228 -3.46 23.59 -4.56
C TRP A 228 -2.57 23.13 -3.38
N PRO A 229 -1.22 23.20 -3.50
CA PRO A 229 -0.31 22.74 -2.46
C PRO A 229 -0.37 23.66 -1.25
N VAL A 230 -0.77 23.15 -0.11
CA VAL A 230 -0.83 23.91 1.15
C VAL A 230 0.58 24.26 1.62
N ALA A 231 0.82 25.56 1.86
CA ALA A 231 2.04 26.06 2.45
C ALA A 231 1.90 26.35 3.95
N THR A 232 0.73 26.90 4.36
CA THR A 232 0.49 27.31 5.75
C THR A 232 -0.92 26.96 6.18
N ILE A 233 -1.05 26.49 7.43
CA ILE A 233 -2.32 26.32 8.14
C ILE A 233 -2.23 27.21 9.40
N ASP A 234 -2.94 28.34 9.38
CA ASP A 234 -2.99 29.30 10.49
C ASP A 234 -4.30 29.15 11.26
N TYR A 235 -4.21 28.61 12.47
CA TYR A 235 -5.32 28.43 13.41
C TYR A 235 -5.18 29.30 14.68
N THR A 236 -4.41 30.39 14.60
CA THR A 236 -4.27 31.37 15.70
C THR A 236 -5.58 32.10 16.00
N ASN A 237 -6.39 32.37 14.98
CA ASN A 237 -7.70 32.96 15.17
C ASN A 237 -8.70 31.91 15.70
N PRO A 238 -9.37 32.11 16.85
CA PRO A 238 -10.32 31.16 17.42
C PRO A 238 -11.55 30.91 16.53
N ASP A 239 -11.97 31.89 15.73
CA ASP A 239 -13.20 31.84 14.94
C ASP A 239 -13.02 31.13 13.59
N GLN A 240 -11.80 31.15 13.04
CA GLN A 240 -11.52 30.56 11.73
C GLN A 240 -10.08 30.07 11.60
N ILE A 241 -9.87 29.13 10.70
CA ILE A 241 -8.56 28.64 10.26
C ILE A 241 -8.32 29.18 8.86
N LEU A 242 -7.11 29.70 8.60
CA LEU A 242 -6.73 30.19 7.29
C LEU A 242 -5.68 29.27 6.67
N LEU A 243 -6.00 28.68 5.53
CA LEU A 243 -5.06 27.95 4.70
C LEU A 243 -4.50 28.88 3.62
N THR A 244 -3.20 28.80 3.40
CA THR A 244 -2.53 29.51 2.29
C THR A 244 -1.77 28.51 1.44
N SER A 245 -1.99 28.53 0.12
CA SER A 245 -1.27 27.69 -0.83
C SER A 245 0.14 28.23 -1.10
N LYS A 246 1.01 27.40 -1.71
CA LYS A 246 2.33 27.86 -2.20
C LYS A 246 2.22 28.95 -3.28
N THR A 247 1.08 29.06 -3.96
CA THR A 247 0.79 30.10 -4.97
C THR A 247 0.20 31.38 -4.37
N GLY A 248 -0.08 31.38 -3.05
CA GLY A 248 -0.60 32.54 -2.31
C GLY A 248 -2.14 32.63 -2.28
N GLU A 249 -2.85 31.65 -2.84
CA GLU A 249 -4.30 31.55 -2.71
C GLU A 249 -4.69 31.24 -1.26
N ARG A 250 -5.89 31.65 -0.85
CA ARG A 250 -6.35 31.49 0.52
C ARG A 250 -7.73 30.87 0.61
N LEU A 251 -7.91 30.01 1.62
CA LEU A 251 -9.19 29.43 2.02
C LEU A 251 -9.36 29.58 3.53
N ALA A 252 -10.54 30.01 3.95
CA ALA A 252 -10.90 30.07 5.37
C ALA A 252 -11.90 28.95 5.69
N CYS A 253 -11.74 28.31 6.87
CA CYS A 253 -12.67 27.29 7.35
C CYS A 253 -12.78 27.29 8.87
N ARG A 254 -13.80 26.59 9.39
CA ARG A 254 -14.00 26.36 10.82
C ARG A 254 -13.15 25.20 11.33
N ARG A 255 -13.01 24.15 10.52
CA ARG A 255 -12.27 22.92 10.81
C ARG A 255 -11.37 22.55 9.63
N VAL A 256 -10.22 22.00 9.93
CA VAL A 256 -9.33 21.44 8.90
C VAL A 256 -8.98 19.99 9.22
N VAL A 257 -8.96 19.14 8.20
CA VAL A 257 -8.47 17.76 8.28
C VAL A 257 -7.23 17.63 7.42
N VAL A 258 -6.11 17.20 8.00
CA VAL A 258 -4.84 17.02 7.30
C VAL A 258 -4.64 15.52 7.04
N THR A 259 -4.47 15.15 5.76
CA THR A 259 -4.36 13.74 5.34
C THR A 259 -3.11 13.46 4.51
N VAL A 260 -2.11 14.34 4.60
CA VAL A 260 -0.87 14.22 3.84
C VAL A 260 0.05 13.14 4.41
N PRO A 261 0.92 12.51 3.58
CA PRO A 261 1.92 11.54 4.06
C PRO A 261 2.88 12.15 5.09
N THR A 262 3.43 11.30 5.98
CA THR A 262 4.40 11.73 7.01
C THR A 262 5.65 12.40 6.44
N SER A 263 6.09 11.98 5.25
CA SER A 263 7.22 12.53 4.50
C SER A 263 7.11 14.02 4.16
N VAL A 264 5.88 14.54 4.04
CA VAL A 264 5.61 15.96 3.70
C VAL A 264 4.81 16.68 4.79
N PHE A 265 4.46 15.98 5.87
CA PHE A 265 3.64 16.51 6.96
C PHE A 265 4.25 17.74 7.61
N LEU A 266 5.55 17.74 7.86
CA LEU A 266 6.29 18.84 8.50
C LEU A 266 6.75 19.93 7.51
N ASP A 267 6.50 19.77 6.20
CA ASP A 267 6.74 20.84 5.21
C ASP A 267 5.67 21.94 5.28
N ILE A 268 4.50 21.61 5.84
CA ILE A 268 3.43 22.59 6.06
C ILE A 268 3.78 23.44 7.29
N ASN A 269 3.70 24.76 7.13
CA ASN A 269 3.90 25.69 8.24
C ASN A 269 2.62 25.80 9.07
N TYR A 270 2.65 25.27 10.29
CA TYR A 270 1.53 25.33 11.23
C TYR A 270 1.68 26.51 12.19
N LEU A 271 0.64 27.33 12.32
CA LEU A 271 0.57 28.47 13.21
C LEU A 271 -0.67 28.39 14.11
N PRO A 272 -0.51 28.19 15.44
CA PRO A 272 0.75 27.97 16.19
C PRO A 272 1.47 26.70 15.77
N CYS A 273 2.72 26.52 16.20
CA CYS A 273 3.47 25.29 15.95
C CYS A 273 2.73 24.06 16.50
N LEU A 274 2.88 22.93 15.83
CA LEU A 274 2.35 21.64 16.30
C LEU A 274 2.90 21.28 17.69
N PRO A 275 2.14 20.54 18.51
CA PRO A 275 2.65 19.93 19.74
C PRO A 275 3.91 19.11 19.47
N GLN A 276 4.88 19.15 20.39
CA GLN A 276 6.17 18.46 20.23
C GLN A 276 6.00 16.95 20.01
N ALA A 277 5.09 16.29 20.76
CA ALA A 277 4.81 14.86 20.61
C ALA A 277 4.39 14.50 19.18
N LYS A 278 3.56 15.33 18.53
CA LYS A 278 3.14 15.14 17.14
C LYS A 278 4.31 15.31 16.16
N CYS A 279 5.17 16.27 16.37
CA CYS A 279 6.38 16.45 15.57
C CYS A 279 7.35 15.28 15.72
N ASP A 280 7.52 14.77 16.94
CA ASP A 280 8.39 13.62 17.22
C ASP A 280 7.80 12.34 16.63
N ALA A 281 6.50 12.15 16.73
CA ALA A 281 5.79 11.03 16.09
C ALA A 281 5.98 11.08 14.57
N ALA A 282 5.78 12.23 13.91
CA ALA A 282 5.97 12.36 12.47
C ALA A 282 7.41 12.03 12.02
N LYS A 283 8.41 12.41 12.80
CA LYS A 283 9.83 12.14 12.53
C LYS A 283 10.23 10.70 12.80
N SER A 284 9.58 10.05 13.76
CA SER A 284 9.86 8.66 14.13
C SER A 284 9.24 7.66 13.16
N TYR A 285 8.21 8.06 12.42
CA TYR A 285 7.54 7.19 11.47
C TYR A 285 8.43 6.94 10.26
N GLY A 286 8.68 5.67 9.95
CA GLY A 286 9.45 5.29 8.79
C GLY A 286 8.64 5.49 7.50
N MET A 287 9.25 6.13 6.51
CA MET A 287 8.72 6.20 5.15
C MET A 287 9.90 6.39 4.20
N ARG A 288 10.17 5.40 3.37
CA ARG A 288 11.32 5.38 2.48
C ARG A 288 10.87 5.30 1.02
N ARG A 289 11.82 5.43 0.12
CA ARG A 289 11.62 5.29 -1.32
C ARG A 289 11.05 3.91 -1.64
N ALA A 290 10.10 3.86 -2.57
CA ALA A 290 9.58 2.65 -3.16
C ALA A 290 9.41 2.84 -4.67
N ALA A 291 9.74 1.82 -5.44
CA ALA A 291 9.69 1.87 -6.89
C ALA A 291 9.10 0.57 -7.46
N LYS A 292 8.46 0.69 -8.62
CA LYS A 292 8.01 -0.43 -9.44
C LYS A 292 8.73 -0.45 -10.78
N VAL A 293 9.09 -1.65 -11.24
CA VAL A 293 9.55 -1.91 -12.60
C VAL A 293 8.53 -2.79 -13.28
N LEU A 294 7.84 -2.27 -14.26
CA LEU A 294 6.73 -2.90 -14.94
C LEU A 294 7.20 -3.40 -16.31
N LEU A 295 6.99 -4.68 -16.60
CA LEU A 295 7.37 -5.30 -17.87
C LEU A 295 6.12 -5.87 -18.54
N HIS A 296 5.76 -5.34 -19.72
CA HIS A 296 4.78 -5.93 -20.60
C HIS A 296 5.41 -7.08 -21.38
N MET A 297 4.90 -8.29 -21.22
CA MET A 297 5.38 -9.49 -21.87
C MET A 297 4.40 -9.99 -22.93
N ARG A 298 4.90 -10.61 -23.98
CA ARG A 298 4.12 -11.17 -25.06
C ARG A 298 3.55 -12.54 -24.71
N GLU A 299 4.26 -13.30 -23.90
CA GLU A 299 3.89 -14.65 -23.47
C GLU A 299 4.37 -14.90 -22.03
N SER A 300 3.71 -15.78 -21.29
CA SER A 300 4.17 -16.26 -20.00
C SER A 300 5.29 -17.30 -20.20
N PHE A 301 6.34 -17.22 -19.39
CA PHE A 301 7.44 -18.15 -19.35
C PHE A 301 7.67 -18.70 -17.93
N TRP A 302 6.84 -18.29 -16.99
CA TRP A 302 6.82 -18.78 -15.62
C TRP A 302 5.84 -19.95 -15.47
N PRO A 303 5.94 -20.75 -14.38
CA PRO A 303 5.00 -21.83 -14.10
C PRO A 303 3.54 -21.31 -14.02
N LYS A 304 2.60 -22.17 -14.44
CA LYS A 304 1.17 -21.85 -14.33
C LYS A 304 0.82 -21.55 -12.86
N ASN A 305 -0.07 -20.59 -12.65
CA ASN A 305 -0.51 -20.12 -11.34
C ASN A 305 0.57 -19.44 -10.49
N THR A 306 1.73 -19.06 -11.05
CA THR A 306 2.68 -18.22 -10.34
C THR A 306 2.00 -16.89 -9.96
N HIS A 307 1.99 -16.56 -8.66
CA HIS A 307 1.61 -15.23 -8.18
C HIS A 307 2.83 -14.32 -8.13
N GLY A 308 3.88 -14.70 -7.41
CA GLY A 308 5.05 -13.90 -7.23
C GLY A 308 6.25 -14.68 -6.73
N VAL A 309 7.40 -14.03 -6.71
CA VAL A 309 8.67 -14.60 -6.26
C VAL A 309 9.42 -13.58 -5.42
N ILE A 310 9.83 -13.99 -4.23
CA ILE A 310 10.78 -13.27 -3.39
C ILE A 310 12.18 -13.77 -3.71
N CYS A 311 13.10 -12.87 -3.99
CA CYS A 311 14.42 -13.20 -4.55
C CYS A 311 15.56 -12.65 -3.68
N SER A 312 16.30 -13.51 -2.99
CA SER A 312 17.56 -13.09 -2.36
C SER A 312 18.70 -12.99 -3.36
N ASP A 313 19.68 -12.13 -3.09
CA ASP A 313 20.87 -11.91 -3.95
C ASP A 313 20.54 -11.64 -5.44
N CYS A 314 19.43 -10.96 -5.70
CA CYS A 314 18.98 -10.61 -7.04
C CYS A 314 18.96 -9.09 -7.26
N PHE A 315 18.80 -8.66 -8.49
CA PHE A 315 18.73 -7.24 -8.84
C PHE A 315 17.50 -6.57 -8.23
N LEU A 316 16.32 -7.22 -8.38
CA LEU A 316 15.08 -6.87 -7.67
C LEU A 316 14.74 -7.96 -6.66
N PRO A 317 14.42 -7.59 -5.41
CA PRO A 317 14.17 -8.56 -4.33
C PRO A 317 12.81 -9.22 -4.42
N GLU A 318 11.88 -8.67 -5.19
CA GLU A 318 10.52 -9.17 -5.28
C GLU A 318 9.91 -8.84 -6.65
N PHE A 319 9.13 -9.78 -7.18
CA PHE A 319 8.27 -9.50 -8.31
C PHE A 319 7.01 -10.39 -8.28
N TRP A 320 5.96 -9.92 -8.93
CA TRP A 320 4.74 -10.69 -9.15
C TRP A 320 4.26 -10.58 -10.59
N VAL A 321 3.34 -11.47 -10.96
CA VAL A 321 2.82 -11.52 -12.31
C VAL A 321 1.31 -11.26 -12.34
N ASN A 322 0.82 -10.78 -13.46
CA ASN A 322 -0.58 -10.60 -13.74
C ASN A 322 -0.85 -10.83 -15.23
N GLU A 323 -2.07 -11.23 -15.55
CA GLU A 323 -2.53 -11.42 -16.93
C GLU A 323 -3.95 -10.85 -17.11
N THR A 324 -4.35 -10.60 -18.35
CA THR A 324 -5.64 -9.95 -18.66
C THR A 324 -6.83 -10.71 -18.08
N HIS A 325 -6.79 -12.05 -18.10
CA HIS A 325 -7.82 -12.92 -17.53
C HIS A 325 -7.56 -13.24 -16.06
N GLY A 326 -6.37 -12.93 -15.57
CA GLY A 326 -5.91 -12.99 -14.17
C GLY A 326 -5.70 -14.39 -13.64
N VAL A 327 -4.76 -14.49 -12.69
CA VAL A 327 -4.54 -15.64 -11.83
C VAL A 327 -5.36 -15.45 -10.55
N GLY A 328 -6.03 -16.47 -10.06
CA GLY A 328 -6.78 -16.44 -8.80
C GLY A 328 -8.30 -16.54 -8.95
N HIS A 329 -8.97 -16.78 -7.83
CA HIS A 329 -10.43 -16.92 -7.76
C HIS A 329 -11.12 -15.55 -7.65
N LEU A 330 -12.28 -15.44 -8.32
CA LEU A 330 -13.22 -14.37 -7.97
C LEU A 330 -13.85 -14.72 -6.61
N MET A 331 -13.90 -13.76 -5.69
CA MET A 331 -14.64 -13.96 -4.43
C MET A 331 -16.07 -14.37 -4.76
N ASP A 332 -16.49 -15.50 -4.18
CA ASP A 332 -17.82 -16.05 -4.41
C ASP A 332 -18.85 -15.26 -3.59
N HIS A 333 -19.59 -14.41 -4.26
CA HIS A 333 -20.75 -13.74 -3.69
C HIS A 333 -22.05 -14.53 -3.86
N GLY A 334 -21.95 -15.82 -4.22
CA GLY A 334 -23.06 -16.68 -4.59
C GLY A 334 -23.52 -16.51 -6.05
N ASP A 335 -23.92 -17.58 -6.69
CA ASP A 335 -24.30 -17.62 -8.13
C ASP A 335 -25.42 -16.64 -8.53
N GLU A 336 -26.23 -16.19 -7.57
CA GLU A 336 -27.32 -15.23 -7.78
C GLU A 336 -26.87 -13.76 -7.65
N HIS A 337 -25.63 -13.49 -7.17
CA HIS A 337 -25.16 -12.13 -6.94
C HIS A 337 -24.90 -11.40 -8.27
N PRO A 338 -25.35 -10.14 -8.44
CA PRO A 338 -25.17 -9.39 -9.70
C PRO A 338 -23.71 -9.25 -10.15
N ALA A 339 -22.77 -9.17 -9.19
CA ALA A 339 -21.32 -9.07 -9.49
C ALA A 339 -20.76 -10.39 -10.03
N ALA A 340 -21.16 -11.54 -9.47
CA ALA A 340 -20.78 -12.85 -9.97
C ALA A 340 -21.33 -13.09 -11.38
N GLN A 341 -22.58 -12.70 -11.64
CA GLN A 341 -23.17 -12.75 -12.98
C GLN A 341 -22.50 -11.80 -13.97
N ALA A 342 -22.10 -10.61 -13.53
CA ALA A 342 -21.37 -9.65 -14.36
C ALA A 342 -19.94 -10.14 -14.66
N ALA A 343 -19.26 -10.72 -13.68
CA ALA A 343 -17.93 -11.33 -13.86
C ALA A 343 -17.99 -12.55 -14.79
N LYS A 344 -19.00 -13.42 -14.62
CA LYS A 344 -19.23 -14.55 -15.49
C LYS A 344 -19.57 -14.12 -16.92
N ARG A 345 -20.41 -13.11 -17.11
CA ARG A 345 -20.68 -12.52 -18.44
C ARG A 345 -19.45 -11.88 -19.08
N ALA A 346 -18.60 -11.22 -18.28
CA ALA A 346 -17.35 -10.68 -18.78
C ALA A 346 -16.39 -11.78 -19.21
N GLN A 347 -16.35 -12.89 -18.49
CA GLN A 347 -15.55 -14.08 -18.79
C GLN A 347 -16.10 -14.84 -20.01
N ASP A 348 -17.41 -14.98 -20.13
CA ASP A 348 -18.10 -15.58 -21.28
C ASP A 348 -17.92 -14.73 -22.55
N ASN A 349 -18.03 -13.39 -22.46
CA ASN A 349 -17.80 -12.47 -23.57
C ASN A 349 -16.32 -12.40 -24.01
N ALA A 350 -15.37 -12.59 -23.08
CA ALA A 350 -13.94 -12.67 -23.40
C ALA A 350 -13.61 -13.97 -24.19
N SER A 351 -14.42 -15.01 -24.05
CA SER A 351 -14.26 -16.26 -24.82
C SER A 351 -14.76 -16.17 -26.26
N GLU A 352 -15.60 -15.18 -26.60
CA GLU A 352 -16.19 -15.03 -27.95
C GLU A 352 -15.42 -14.09 -28.88
N GLY A 353 -14.47 -13.30 -28.35
CA GLY A 353 -13.62 -12.41 -29.15
C GLY A 353 -12.23 -12.35 -28.53
N ALA A 354 -11.43 -13.39 -28.78
CA ALA A 354 -10.10 -13.55 -28.17
C ALA A 354 -9.19 -12.35 -28.51
N ASP A 355 -9.26 -11.30 -27.69
CA ASP A 355 -8.14 -10.40 -27.55
C ASP A 355 -6.99 -11.22 -26.95
N GLU A 356 -5.82 -11.09 -27.57
CA GLU A 356 -4.60 -11.78 -27.17
C GLU A 356 -4.31 -11.54 -25.69
N THR A 357 -4.11 -12.61 -24.89
CA THR A 357 -3.80 -12.47 -23.45
C THR A 357 -2.57 -11.60 -23.27
N GLN A 358 -2.68 -10.58 -22.45
CA GLN A 358 -1.58 -9.68 -22.10
C GLN A 358 -0.98 -10.10 -20.77
N TYR A 359 0.33 -10.02 -20.65
CA TYR A 359 1.07 -10.44 -19.46
C TYR A 359 1.87 -9.28 -18.89
N LEU A 360 1.81 -9.12 -17.57
CA LEU A 360 2.54 -8.11 -16.81
C LEU A 360 3.43 -8.79 -15.79
N VAL A 361 4.70 -8.40 -15.74
CA VAL A 361 5.59 -8.68 -14.62
C VAL A 361 5.86 -7.37 -13.90
N THR A 362 5.60 -7.32 -12.60
CA THR A 362 5.84 -6.16 -11.75
C THR A 362 6.95 -6.49 -10.77
N GLY A 363 8.12 -5.86 -10.91
CA GLY A 363 9.17 -5.88 -9.90
C GLY A 363 8.95 -4.75 -8.89
N PHE A 364 9.19 -5.04 -7.62
CA PHE A 364 9.07 -4.09 -6.54
C PHE A 364 10.40 -3.91 -5.80
N ALA A 365 10.73 -2.66 -5.52
CA ALA A 365 11.91 -2.28 -4.77
C ALA A 365 11.54 -1.28 -3.67
N GLY A 366 11.90 -1.59 -2.44
CA GLY A 366 11.82 -0.70 -1.28
C GLY A 366 13.20 -0.22 -0.83
N ALA A 367 13.22 0.83 -0.05
CA ALA A 367 14.38 1.32 0.70
C ALA A 367 15.71 1.34 -0.10
N GLU A 368 16.73 0.63 0.37
CA GLU A 368 18.07 0.60 -0.22
C GLU A 368 18.06 0.12 -1.68
N CYS A 369 17.16 -0.83 -2.01
CA CYS A 369 17.04 -1.29 -3.38
C CYS A 369 16.53 -0.15 -4.28
N ALA A 370 15.47 0.54 -3.87
CA ALA A 370 14.93 1.68 -4.62
C ALA A 370 15.93 2.83 -4.73
N GLU A 371 16.73 3.11 -3.67
CA GLU A 371 17.81 4.10 -3.73
C GLU A 371 18.91 3.72 -4.76
N ARG A 372 19.24 2.42 -4.87
CA ARG A 372 20.20 1.96 -5.91
C ARG A 372 19.63 2.09 -7.31
N LEU A 373 18.32 1.79 -7.50
CA LEU A 373 17.68 1.91 -8.82
C LEU A 373 17.67 3.34 -9.31
N LYS A 374 17.43 4.33 -8.44
CA LYS A 374 17.42 5.75 -8.79
C LYS A 374 18.71 6.23 -9.47
N GLU A 375 19.85 5.63 -9.13
CA GLU A 375 21.16 6.01 -9.68
C GLU A 375 21.40 5.43 -11.08
N LEU A 376 20.48 4.59 -11.59
CA LEU A 376 20.61 3.92 -12.88
C LEU A 376 19.66 4.52 -13.93
N PRO A 377 20.05 4.53 -15.21
CA PRO A 377 19.13 4.83 -16.30
C PRO A 377 17.99 3.81 -16.38
N GLU A 378 16.80 4.25 -16.80
CA GLU A 378 15.60 3.40 -16.89
C GLU A 378 15.82 2.16 -17.79
N ASP A 379 16.50 2.31 -18.92
CA ASP A 379 16.80 1.23 -19.84
C ASP A 379 17.75 0.18 -19.21
N GLU A 380 18.67 0.61 -18.36
CA GLU A 380 19.55 -0.28 -17.60
C GLU A 380 18.76 -1.02 -16.51
N ILE A 381 17.86 -0.36 -15.80
CA ILE A 381 16.97 -0.99 -14.79
C ILE A 381 16.15 -2.09 -15.46
N ILE A 382 15.48 -1.76 -16.57
CA ILE A 382 14.66 -2.71 -17.33
C ILE A 382 15.49 -3.90 -17.82
N SER A 383 16.65 -3.64 -18.43
CA SER A 383 17.50 -4.71 -18.96
C SER A 383 18.05 -5.65 -17.89
N ARG A 384 18.44 -5.13 -16.72
CA ARG A 384 18.90 -5.93 -15.58
C ARG A 384 17.78 -6.77 -14.98
N PHE A 385 16.57 -6.23 -14.88
CA PHE A 385 15.44 -7.01 -14.39
C PHE A 385 15.05 -8.11 -15.36
N VAL A 386 15.04 -7.84 -16.66
CA VAL A 386 14.83 -8.87 -17.69
C VAL A 386 15.91 -9.97 -17.62
N ALA A 387 17.18 -9.60 -17.44
CA ALA A 387 18.26 -10.56 -17.27
C ALA A 387 18.12 -11.41 -16.00
N GLN A 388 17.59 -10.85 -14.91
CA GLN A 388 17.23 -11.62 -13.70
C GLN A 388 16.17 -12.68 -14.02
N LEU A 389 15.09 -12.30 -14.72
CA LEU A 389 14.05 -13.23 -15.11
C LEU A 389 14.56 -14.33 -16.07
N ASP A 390 15.45 -13.98 -17.00
CA ASP A 390 16.13 -14.95 -17.84
C ASP A 390 16.99 -15.94 -17.01
N SER A 391 17.67 -15.43 -15.97
CA SER A 391 18.45 -16.28 -15.06
C SER A 391 17.58 -17.23 -14.23
N ILE A 392 16.39 -16.82 -13.86
CA ILE A 392 15.45 -17.61 -13.05
C ILE A 392 14.75 -18.69 -13.90
N TYR A 393 14.26 -18.31 -15.09
CA TYR A 393 13.38 -19.13 -15.90
C TYR A 393 14.03 -19.68 -17.17
N GLY A 394 15.28 -19.33 -17.45
CA GLY A 394 16.02 -19.82 -18.61
C GLY A 394 16.29 -21.33 -18.54
N THR A 395 16.16 -22.02 -19.67
CA THR A 395 16.49 -23.43 -19.84
C THR A 395 17.52 -23.61 -20.95
N GLU A 396 18.09 -24.82 -21.11
CA GLU A 396 19.01 -25.10 -22.21
C GLU A 396 18.39 -24.82 -23.58
N ASP A 397 17.10 -25.16 -23.76
CA ASP A 397 16.37 -24.95 -25.02
C ASP A 397 15.91 -23.50 -25.21
N ASN A 398 15.68 -22.75 -24.13
CA ASN A 398 15.25 -21.36 -24.15
C ASN A 398 15.99 -20.56 -23.05
N PRO A 399 17.24 -20.13 -23.29
CA PRO A 399 18.08 -19.50 -22.26
C PRO A 399 17.66 -18.06 -21.92
N THR A 400 16.84 -17.42 -22.74
CA THR A 400 16.47 -16.00 -22.59
C THR A 400 14.96 -15.79 -22.81
N PRO A 401 14.09 -16.47 -22.03
CA PRO A 401 12.64 -16.40 -22.23
C PRO A 401 12.08 -15.00 -22.01
N ALA A 402 12.53 -14.29 -21.00
CA ALA A 402 12.07 -12.94 -20.68
C ALA A 402 12.51 -11.92 -21.74
N SER A 403 13.78 -11.97 -22.16
CA SER A 403 14.31 -11.11 -23.22
C SER A 403 13.54 -11.27 -24.53
N ARG A 404 13.13 -12.49 -24.88
CA ARG A 404 12.38 -12.79 -26.10
C ARG A 404 10.91 -12.36 -26.01
N SER A 405 10.35 -12.40 -24.80
CA SER A 405 8.95 -12.07 -24.52
C SER A 405 8.73 -10.57 -24.30
N LEU A 406 9.75 -9.79 -23.95
CA LEU A 406 9.62 -8.38 -23.64
C LEU A 406 9.03 -7.57 -24.80
N VAL A 407 7.96 -6.83 -24.53
CA VAL A 407 7.36 -5.84 -25.44
C VAL A 407 7.85 -4.44 -25.08
N ARG A 408 7.76 -4.07 -23.79
CA ARG A 408 8.29 -2.81 -23.25
C ARG A 408 8.38 -2.87 -21.72
N GLY A 409 9.17 -1.98 -21.15
CA GLY A 409 9.29 -1.77 -19.72
C GLY A 409 8.97 -0.34 -19.32
N MET A 410 8.75 -0.12 -18.02
CA MET A 410 8.59 1.19 -17.38
C MET A 410 9.13 1.12 -15.96
N TYR A 411 9.85 2.15 -15.56
CA TYR A 411 10.26 2.37 -14.17
C TYR A 411 9.47 3.52 -13.58
N PHE A 412 8.96 3.35 -12.37
CA PHE A 412 8.25 4.40 -11.64
C PHE A 412 8.71 4.45 -10.19
N ASP A 413 9.12 5.63 -9.75
CA ASP A 413 9.67 5.87 -8.41
C ASP A 413 8.76 6.82 -7.61
N TRP A 414 8.15 6.29 -6.57
CA TRP A 414 7.32 7.05 -5.65
C TRP A 414 8.12 8.04 -4.79
N GLY A 415 9.43 7.81 -4.63
CA GLY A 415 10.34 8.72 -3.92
C GLY A 415 10.51 10.07 -4.63
N ASP A 416 10.36 10.11 -5.96
CA ASP A 416 10.48 11.33 -6.76
C ASP A 416 9.14 12.09 -6.94
N VAL A 417 8.04 11.55 -6.41
CA VAL A 417 6.74 12.24 -6.45
C VAL A 417 6.71 13.33 -5.38
N GLU A 418 6.72 14.61 -5.80
CA GLU A 418 6.98 15.81 -4.96
C GLU A 418 6.22 15.84 -3.63
N TYR A 419 4.91 15.53 -3.63
CA TYR A 419 4.06 15.61 -2.44
C TYR A 419 3.76 14.24 -1.80
N ILE A 420 4.60 13.22 -2.12
CA ILE A 420 4.50 11.87 -1.55
C ILE A 420 5.84 11.43 -0.98
N ARG A 421 6.92 11.44 -1.77
CA ARG A 421 8.32 11.17 -1.41
C ARG A 421 8.54 9.83 -0.70
N GLY A 422 7.86 8.78 -1.15
CA GLY A 422 8.01 7.44 -0.60
C GLY A 422 6.86 6.51 -0.91
N GLY A 423 6.95 5.28 -0.45
CA GLY A 423 5.92 4.25 -0.63
C GLY A 423 4.80 4.40 0.42
N TYR A 424 5.00 3.79 1.54
CA TYR A 424 4.09 3.76 2.69
C TYR A 424 4.88 3.78 4.00
N GLY A 425 4.17 3.96 5.12
CA GLY A 425 4.78 3.93 6.43
C GLY A 425 5.26 2.53 6.82
N TYR A 426 6.27 2.42 7.69
CA TYR A 426 6.69 1.17 8.28
C TYR A 426 7.06 1.37 9.75
N PRO A 427 6.98 0.32 10.60
CA PRO A 427 7.33 0.40 12.00
C PRO A 427 8.85 0.54 12.17
N ARG A 428 9.32 1.75 12.45
CA ARG A 428 10.74 2.05 12.52
C ARG A 428 11.32 1.72 13.90
N VAL A 429 12.58 1.26 13.93
CA VAL A 429 13.36 1.13 15.18
C VAL A 429 13.38 2.44 15.94
N GLY A 430 13.09 2.37 17.25
CA GLY A 430 13.01 3.55 18.12
C GLY A 430 11.70 4.33 18.04
N GLN A 431 10.77 3.97 17.19
CA GLN A 431 9.44 4.59 17.12
C GLN A 431 8.70 4.44 18.45
N SER A 432 7.97 5.48 18.85
CA SER A 432 7.11 5.43 20.02
C SER A 432 5.93 4.48 19.79
N ASP A 433 5.56 3.73 20.83
CA ASP A 433 4.37 2.86 20.83
C ASP A 433 3.07 3.65 20.58
N THR A 434 3.06 4.95 20.88
CA THR A 434 1.92 5.85 20.70
C THR A 434 2.05 6.76 19.48
N ALA A 435 3.00 6.49 18.57
CA ALA A 435 3.27 7.40 17.44
C ALA A 435 2.05 7.62 16.55
N ALA A 436 1.29 6.57 16.22
CA ALA A 436 0.08 6.68 15.42
C ALA A 436 -1.03 7.47 16.14
N GLU A 437 -1.23 7.24 17.44
CA GLU A 437 -2.18 7.99 18.28
C GLU A 437 -1.78 9.47 18.39
N ASP A 438 -0.49 9.76 18.60
CA ASP A 438 0.01 11.13 18.69
C ASP A 438 -0.12 11.86 17.34
N LEU A 439 0.06 11.16 16.21
CA LEU A 439 -0.26 11.69 14.88
C LEU A 439 -1.77 11.91 14.68
N ALA A 440 -2.60 11.01 15.16
CA ALA A 440 -4.05 11.09 15.02
C ALA A 440 -4.69 12.18 15.88
N ARG A 441 -4.11 12.47 17.06
CA ARG A 441 -4.68 13.39 18.05
C ARG A 441 -4.99 14.75 17.46
N ASN A 442 -6.24 15.19 17.54
CA ASN A 442 -6.66 16.51 17.08
C ASN A 442 -6.09 17.64 17.96
N ILE A 443 -6.09 18.87 17.42
CA ILE A 443 -5.67 20.09 18.13
C ILE A 443 -6.91 20.96 18.33
N ASP A 444 -7.25 21.24 19.59
CA ASP A 444 -8.32 22.14 20.01
C ASP A 444 -9.68 21.84 19.38
N ARG A 445 -9.91 20.58 18.96
CA ARG A 445 -11.11 20.17 18.21
C ARG A 445 -11.34 21.01 16.93
N ARG A 446 -10.24 21.50 16.33
CA ARG A 446 -10.22 22.36 15.14
C ARG A 446 -9.36 21.82 14.02
N VAL A 447 -8.19 21.27 14.36
CA VAL A 447 -7.27 20.65 13.40
C VAL A 447 -7.26 19.15 13.65
N PHE A 448 -7.65 18.37 12.65
CA PHE A 448 -7.79 16.91 12.69
C PHE A 448 -6.82 16.26 11.73
N PHE A 449 -6.52 14.98 11.94
CA PHE A 449 -5.52 14.26 11.17
C PHE A 449 -6.04 12.87 10.79
N ALA A 450 -5.81 12.48 9.53
CA ALA A 450 -6.09 11.14 9.01
C ALA A 450 -4.99 10.72 8.01
N GLY A 451 -5.04 9.50 7.54
CA GLY A 451 -4.03 8.87 6.69
C GLY A 451 -3.48 7.61 7.34
N GLU A 452 -2.89 6.70 6.57
CA GLU A 452 -2.47 5.37 7.03
C GLU A 452 -1.55 5.40 8.27
N ALA A 453 -0.71 6.43 8.40
CA ALA A 453 0.18 6.60 9.55
C ALA A 453 -0.57 7.02 10.85
N THR A 454 -1.84 7.37 10.78
CA THR A 454 -2.69 7.69 11.94
C THR A 454 -3.58 6.54 12.37
N SER A 455 -3.38 5.34 11.80
CA SER A 455 -4.08 4.12 12.19
C SER A 455 -3.44 3.55 13.45
N PHE A 456 -4.22 3.42 14.52
CA PHE A 456 -3.79 2.87 15.81
C PHE A 456 -4.70 1.76 16.34
N GLU A 457 -5.87 1.58 15.74
CA GLU A 457 -6.83 0.53 16.09
C GLU A 457 -6.58 -0.78 15.33
N GLN A 458 -5.85 -0.69 14.22
CA GLN A 458 -5.46 -1.81 13.36
C GLN A 458 -4.11 -1.51 12.70
N PRO A 459 -3.41 -2.51 12.12
CA PRO A 459 -2.17 -2.29 11.41
C PRO A 459 -2.31 -1.21 10.34
N GLY A 460 -1.36 -0.27 10.31
CA GLY A 460 -1.29 0.77 9.29
C GLY A 460 -0.84 0.24 7.93
N MET A 461 -0.32 1.12 7.08
CA MET A 461 0.33 0.80 5.78
C MET A 461 -0.61 0.29 4.69
N THR A 462 -1.92 0.15 4.94
CA THR A 462 -2.90 -0.39 4.01
C THR A 462 -3.87 0.67 3.47
N VAL A 463 -4.53 0.37 2.36
CA VAL A 463 -5.55 1.26 1.78
C VAL A 463 -6.78 1.35 2.69
N HIS A 464 -7.22 0.22 3.26
CA HIS A 464 -8.38 0.20 4.16
C HIS A 464 -8.09 0.95 5.46
N SER A 465 -6.88 0.83 6.04
CA SER A 465 -6.52 1.60 7.24
C SER A 465 -6.56 3.11 7.00
N ALA A 466 -6.06 3.57 5.83
CA ALA A 466 -6.19 4.97 5.45
C ALA A 466 -7.65 5.41 5.31
N MET A 467 -8.51 4.57 4.73
CA MET A 467 -9.95 4.82 4.59
C MET A 467 -10.64 4.94 5.95
N ASP A 468 -10.33 4.06 6.88
CA ASP A 468 -10.92 4.03 8.23
C ASP A 468 -10.53 5.26 9.05
N THR A 469 -9.27 5.72 8.92
CA THR A 469 -8.85 6.97 9.56
C THR A 469 -9.61 8.18 9.02
N GLY A 470 -9.99 8.18 7.74
CA GLY A 470 -10.87 9.20 7.15
C GLY A 470 -12.27 9.18 7.79
N THR A 471 -12.83 8.00 8.01
CA THR A 471 -14.13 7.80 8.70
C THR A 471 -14.06 8.29 10.15
N ARG A 472 -12.97 7.95 10.89
CA ARG A 472 -12.72 8.42 12.25
C ARG A 472 -12.67 9.95 12.31
N ALA A 473 -11.86 10.57 11.46
CA ALA A 473 -11.69 12.02 11.44
C ALA A 473 -13.01 12.73 11.12
N ALA A 474 -13.83 12.23 10.21
CA ALA A 474 -15.16 12.76 9.92
C ALA A 474 -16.08 12.71 11.16
N GLY A 475 -16.02 11.63 11.93
CA GLY A 475 -16.74 11.51 13.21
C GLY A 475 -16.30 12.58 14.24
N GLU A 476 -14.99 12.75 14.41
CA GLU A 476 -14.41 13.76 15.30
C GLU A 476 -14.81 15.18 14.89
N VAL A 477 -14.73 15.50 13.59
CA VAL A 477 -15.15 16.81 13.04
C VAL A 477 -16.62 17.06 13.31
N THR A 478 -17.50 16.11 12.99
CA THR A 478 -18.94 16.24 13.19
C THR A 478 -19.27 16.50 14.67
N ALA A 479 -18.68 15.74 15.58
CA ALA A 479 -18.86 15.96 17.02
C ALA A 479 -18.37 17.35 17.46
N SER A 480 -17.33 17.90 16.83
CA SER A 480 -16.82 19.24 17.15
C SER A 480 -17.69 20.39 16.63
N LEU A 481 -18.52 20.13 15.61
CA LEU A 481 -19.42 21.14 15.05
C LEU A 481 -20.75 21.25 15.80
N VAL A 482 -21.18 20.18 16.50
CA VAL A 482 -22.45 20.15 17.26
C VAL A 482 -22.35 20.88 18.60
N ASP A 483 -21.15 20.92 19.20
CA ASP A 483 -20.93 21.50 20.54
C ASP A 483 -20.60 23.03 20.51
N ASN A 484 -20.90 23.71 19.41
CA ASN A 484 -20.70 25.17 19.26
C ASN A 484 -22.00 25.96 19.16
#